data_226b14e71e73493ba145e4969362e823
#
_entry.id   226b14e71e73493ba145e4969362e823
#
_cell.length_a   1.000
_cell.length_b   1.000
_cell.length_c   1.000
_cell.angle_alpha   90.00
_cell.angle_beta   90.00
_cell.angle_gamma   90.00
#
_symmetry.space_group_name_H-M   'P 1'
#
loop_
_entity.id
_entity.type
_entity.pdbx_description
1 polymer ?
#
loop_
_entity_poly.entity_id
_entity_poly.type
_entity_poly.pdbx_seq_one_letter_code
_entity_poly.pdbx_strand_id
1 'polypeptide(L)'
;DQYGIVYNPTYDGIIIRAIAIAPNHIPSKIITHSYIFDPLNSDLPVVSIAIAPDDLWDPEIGMHVTGDAFFPWYPYYGSNFWNDWEKEVHIEFYEPGGTIGFKQDLGMKIFGGWSRAEAQKSFSFFARGIYGDGDIDYELFPESGVDSYETFILRSHGQDNVMFRDGFQTSLASENGVVVQDYRPAVVYLNGEFWGIQNIREKVNEHYVSTHFDIEPDDLDMLAIQTGTPEPELIHGSTEDYTEIRQFMINNDLSVDANYQHAAQKYDVDNLIDYKIAQIFVMNYD
;
A
#
# COMPACT_ATOMS: atom_id res chain seq x y z
N ASP A 1 10.16 -13.62 -21.99
CA ASP A 1 10.60 -12.57 -21.10
C ASP A 1 12.10 -12.69 -20.86
N GLN A 2 12.76 -11.64 -20.48
CA GLN A 2 14.24 -11.64 -20.35
C GLN A 2 14.74 -12.43 -19.13
N TYR A 3 13.85 -13.06 -18.35
CA TYR A 3 14.17 -13.84 -17.15
C TYR A 3 13.84 -15.32 -17.28
N GLY A 4 13.37 -15.79 -18.46
CA GLY A 4 13.16 -17.21 -18.73
C GLY A 4 12.08 -17.88 -17.87
N ILE A 5 11.19 -17.13 -17.24
CA ILE A 5 10.05 -17.68 -16.53
C ILE A 5 9.03 -18.12 -17.58
N VAL A 6 8.98 -19.41 -17.84
CA VAL A 6 7.91 -20.01 -18.63
C VAL A 6 6.64 -19.94 -17.78
N TYR A 7 5.82 -18.93 -18.01
CA TYR A 7 4.45 -18.90 -17.48
C TYR A 7 3.68 -20.03 -18.12
N ASN A 8 3.45 -21.08 -17.38
CA ASN A 8 2.49 -22.10 -17.78
C ASN A 8 1.15 -21.66 -17.15
N PRO A 9 0.16 -21.20 -17.93
CA PRO A 9 -1.13 -20.80 -17.39
C PRO A 9 -1.92 -22.05 -16.99
N THR A 10 -1.55 -22.64 -15.88
CA THR A 10 -2.47 -23.46 -15.12
C THR A 10 -3.36 -22.48 -14.39
N TYR A 11 -4.65 -22.50 -14.67
CA TYR A 11 -5.63 -21.74 -13.90
C TYR A 11 -5.58 -22.28 -12.48
N ASP A 12 -4.89 -21.55 -11.62
CA ASP A 12 -4.73 -21.95 -10.22
C ASP A 12 -6.01 -21.69 -9.41
N GLY A 13 -7.00 -21.01 -10.03
CA GLY A 13 -8.29 -20.74 -9.44
C GLY A 13 -9.35 -20.32 -10.45
N ILE A 14 -10.59 -20.29 -9.98
CA ILE A 14 -11.76 -19.78 -10.72
C ILE A 14 -12.46 -18.74 -9.85
N ILE A 15 -12.83 -17.61 -10.46
CA ILE A 15 -13.71 -16.63 -9.85
C ILE A 15 -15.09 -16.73 -10.48
N ILE A 16 -16.10 -16.94 -9.64
CA ILE A 16 -17.50 -16.96 -10.04
C ILE A 16 -18.17 -15.68 -9.56
N ARG A 17 -18.72 -14.92 -10.51
CA ARG A 17 -19.53 -13.73 -10.24
C ARG A 17 -20.95 -13.96 -10.71
N ALA A 18 -21.93 -13.68 -9.85
CA ALA A 18 -23.34 -13.90 -10.15
C ALA A 18 -24.16 -12.64 -9.80
N ILE A 19 -25.14 -12.35 -10.65
CA ILE A 19 -26.13 -11.28 -10.48
C ILE A 19 -27.52 -11.81 -10.80
N ALA A 20 -28.51 -11.47 -10.01
CA ALA A 20 -29.91 -11.78 -10.31
C ALA A 20 -30.57 -10.59 -11.03
N ILE A 21 -31.20 -10.89 -12.18
CA ILE A 21 -31.95 -9.90 -12.98
C ILE A 21 -33.38 -10.38 -13.16
N ALA A 22 -34.35 -9.52 -12.86
CA ALA A 22 -35.77 -9.79 -13.11
C ALA A 22 -36.43 -8.61 -13.82
N PRO A 23 -37.44 -8.84 -14.70
CA PRO A 23 -38.17 -7.77 -15.35
C PRO A 23 -38.80 -6.79 -14.32
N ASN A 24 -38.63 -5.50 -14.55
CA ASN A 24 -39.14 -4.43 -13.69
C ASN A 24 -38.59 -4.39 -12.24
N HIS A 25 -37.46 -5.05 -11.99
CA HIS A 25 -36.75 -4.98 -10.71
C HIS A 25 -35.36 -4.42 -10.94
N ILE A 26 -34.82 -3.77 -9.89
CA ILE A 26 -33.40 -3.40 -9.85
C ILE A 26 -32.59 -4.69 -9.74
N PRO A 27 -31.51 -4.85 -10.53
CA PRO A 27 -30.61 -6.01 -10.40
C PRO A 27 -30.08 -6.15 -8.96
N SER A 28 -29.82 -7.38 -8.53
CA SER A 28 -29.14 -7.60 -7.24
C SER A 28 -27.73 -7.04 -7.23
N LYS A 29 -27.12 -6.94 -6.05
CA LYS A 29 -25.66 -6.82 -5.96
C LYS A 29 -25.02 -8.05 -6.63
N ILE A 30 -23.81 -7.87 -7.17
CA ILE A 30 -22.98 -8.97 -7.65
C ILE A 30 -22.47 -9.72 -6.43
N ILE A 31 -22.56 -11.04 -6.46
CA ILE A 31 -21.90 -11.91 -5.48
C ILE A 31 -20.69 -12.53 -6.16
N THR A 32 -19.54 -12.44 -5.52
CA THR A 32 -18.27 -12.95 -6.01
C THR A 32 -17.76 -14.04 -5.08
N HIS A 33 -17.23 -15.13 -5.64
CA HIS A 33 -16.55 -16.19 -4.90
C HIS A 33 -15.34 -16.70 -5.68
N SER A 34 -14.23 -16.87 -4.98
CA SER A 34 -13.00 -17.45 -5.49
C SER A 34 -12.87 -18.91 -5.07
N TYR A 35 -12.48 -19.75 -6.01
CA TYR A 35 -12.15 -21.15 -5.80
C TYR A 35 -10.72 -21.37 -6.23
N ILE A 36 -9.81 -21.53 -5.30
CA ILE A 36 -8.37 -21.71 -5.53
C ILE A 36 -8.10 -23.21 -5.47
N PHE A 37 -7.57 -23.77 -6.58
CA PHE A 37 -7.24 -25.18 -6.69
C PHE A 37 -5.75 -25.36 -6.39
N ASP A 38 -5.45 -26.30 -5.51
CA ASP A 38 -4.07 -26.62 -5.11
C ASP A 38 -3.30 -25.37 -4.66
N PRO A 39 -3.81 -24.64 -3.65
CA PRO A 39 -3.10 -23.48 -3.16
C PRO A 39 -1.69 -23.90 -2.75
N LEU A 40 -0.71 -23.04 -2.97
CA LEU A 40 0.65 -23.29 -2.50
C LEU A 40 0.55 -23.75 -1.05
N ASN A 41 1.09 -24.95 -0.77
CA ASN A 41 1.13 -25.53 0.58
C ASN A 41 2.09 -24.69 1.44
N SER A 42 1.62 -23.54 1.87
CA SER A 42 2.39 -22.55 2.62
C SER A 42 1.59 -22.09 3.84
N ASP A 43 2.31 -21.66 4.85
CA ASP A 43 1.74 -21.04 6.05
C ASP A 43 1.43 -19.54 5.83
N LEU A 44 1.33 -19.08 4.57
CA LEU A 44 0.99 -17.72 4.23
C LEU A 44 -0.52 -17.58 4.00
N PRO A 45 -1.11 -16.43 4.36
CA PRO A 45 -2.46 -16.08 3.97
C PRO A 45 -2.57 -15.94 2.45
N VAL A 46 -3.78 -16.03 1.94
CA VAL A 46 -4.08 -15.86 0.52
C VAL A 46 -4.98 -14.66 0.31
N VAL A 47 -4.62 -13.79 -0.62
CA VAL A 47 -5.43 -12.67 -1.08
C VAL A 47 -5.90 -12.94 -2.50
N SER A 48 -7.19 -13.12 -2.69
CA SER A 48 -7.81 -13.25 -4.01
C SER A 48 -8.45 -11.93 -4.42
N ILE A 49 -8.03 -11.41 -5.57
CA ILE A 49 -8.49 -10.14 -6.13
C ILE A 49 -9.30 -10.43 -7.37
N ALA A 50 -10.57 -10.03 -7.38
CA ALA A 50 -11.45 -10.10 -8.55
C ALA A 50 -11.72 -8.68 -9.06
N ILE A 51 -11.30 -8.40 -10.28
CA ILE A 51 -11.46 -7.12 -10.97
C ILE A 51 -11.95 -7.35 -12.39
N ALA A 52 -12.66 -6.38 -12.98
CA ALA A 52 -13.02 -6.45 -14.38
C ALA A 52 -11.75 -6.51 -15.26
N PRO A 53 -11.61 -7.46 -16.19
CA PRO A 53 -10.40 -7.57 -17.01
C PRO A 53 -10.05 -6.30 -17.78
N ASP A 54 -11.05 -5.56 -18.26
CA ASP A 54 -10.85 -4.30 -18.98
C ASP A 54 -10.25 -3.22 -18.09
N ASP A 55 -10.57 -3.19 -16.80
CA ASP A 55 -9.97 -2.26 -15.84
C ASP A 55 -8.48 -2.50 -15.60
N LEU A 56 -7.96 -3.69 -15.96
CA LEU A 56 -6.54 -4.01 -15.91
C LEU A 56 -5.85 -3.87 -17.26
N TRP A 57 -6.47 -4.42 -18.34
CA TRP A 57 -5.77 -4.75 -19.57
C TRP A 57 -6.21 -3.98 -20.80
N ASP A 58 -7.34 -3.28 -20.76
CA ASP A 58 -7.77 -2.45 -21.90
C ASP A 58 -6.79 -1.32 -22.16
N PRO A 59 -6.38 -1.06 -23.43
CA PRO A 59 -5.39 -0.03 -23.75
C PRO A 59 -5.78 1.39 -23.32
N GLU A 60 -7.08 1.71 -23.27
CA GLU A 60 -7.56 3.07 -22.94
C GLU A 60 -7.79 3.26 -21.44
N ILE A 61 -8.37 2.24 -20.76
CA ILE A 61 -8.83 2.37 -19.38
C ILE A 61 -8.17 1.40 -18.40
N GLY A 62 -7.37 0.46 -18.90
CA GLY A 62 -6.71 -0.56 -18.08
C GLY A 62 -5.53 0.03 -17.30
N MET A 63 -5.59 -0.11 -15.99
CA MET A 63 -4.61 0.50 -15.08
C MET A 63 -3.24 -0.21 -15.06
N HIS A 64 -3.12 -1.40 -15.65
CA HIS A 64 -1.88 -2.19 -15.59
C HIS A 64 -1.00 -2.04 -16.84
N VAL A 65 -1.54 -1.54 -17.93
CA VAL A 65 -0.88 -1.42 -19.23
C VAL A 65 -0.24 -0.04 -19.45
N THR A 66 0.57 0.06 -20.50
CA THR A 66 1.18 1.34 -20.87
C THR A 66 0.20 2.30 -21.52
N GLY A 67 -0.87 1.79 -22.16
CA GLY A 67 -1.73 2.62 -23.01
C GLY A 67 -1.01 3.09 -24.29
N ASP A 68 -1.61 4.07 -24.98
CA ASP A 68 -1.16 4.52 -26.30
C ASP A 68 -0.13 5.65 -26.29
N ALA A 69 -0.03 6.40 -25.18
CA ALA A 69 0.80 7.61 -25.11
C ALA A 69 1.74 7.59 -23.90
N PHE A 70 2.94 7.05 -24.08
CA PHE A 70 3.95 7.01 -23.02
C PHE A 70 5.37 7.26 -23.56
N PHE A 71 6.28 7.62 -22.67
CA PHE A 71 7.70 7.71 -23.00
C PHE A 71 8.31 6.31 -23.09
N PRO A 72 9.08 5.97 -24.15
CA PRO A 72 9.53 4.59 -24.39
C PRO A 72 10.69 4.12 -23.51
N TRP A 73 11.10 4.92 -22.53
CA TRP A 73 12.17 4.56 -21.58
C TRP A 73 11.63 4.49 -20.14
N TYR A 74 12.23 3.60 -19.39
CA TYR A 74 11.92 3.43 -17.98
C TYR A 74 11.97 4.80 -17.24
N PRO A 75 10.98 5.13 -16.40
CA PRO A 75 9.88 4.29 -15.94
C PRO A 75 8.57 4.45 -16.76
N TYR A 76 8.63 4.72 -18.05
CA TYR A 76 7.49 4.79 -19.00
C TYR A 76 6.43 5.83 -18.59
N TYR A 77 6.88 7.05 -18.26
CA TYR A 77 5.98 8.14 -17.90
C TYR A 77 4.90 8.37 -18.94
N GLY A 78 3.69 8.66 -18.49
CA GLY A 78 2.52 8.81 -19.33
C GLY A 78 1.74 7.52 -19.56
N SER A 79 2.27 6.36 -19.16
CA SER A 79 1.51 5.10 -19.18
C SER A 79 0.29 5.15 -18.27
N ASN A 80 -0.69 4.30 -18.57
CA ASN A 80 -1.93 4.19 -17.78
C ASN A 80 -1.66 3.93 -16.30
N PHE A 81 -0.64 3.15 -15.95
CA PHE A 81 -0.27 2.86 -14.57
C PHE A 81 0.33 4.07 -13.79
N TRP A 82 0.53 5.22 -14.46
CA TRP A 82 0.89 6.47 -13.81
C TRP A 82 -0.33 7.32 -13.43
N ASN A 83 -1.53 6.98 -13.96
CA ASN A 83 -2.75 7.67 -13.59
C ASN A 83 -3.18 7.28 -12.18
N ASP A 84 -3.80 8.21 -11.47
CA ASP A 84 -4.39 7.98 -10.15
C ASP A 84 -5.82 7.42 -10.26
N TRP A 85 -5.97 6.35 -11.05
CA TRP A 85 -7.25 5.70 -11.24
C TRP A 85 -7.56 4.75 -10.08
N GLU A 86 -8.79 4.84 -9.59
CA GLU A 86 -9.34 3.90 -8.62
C GLU A 86 -10.39 3.03 -9.30
N LYS A 87 -10.24 1.71 -9.20
CA LYS A 87 -11.13 0.72 -9.81
C LYS A 87 -11.74 -0.15 -8.73
N GLU A 88 -13.03 -0.51 -8.90
CA GLU A 88 -13.73 -1.41 -8.01
C GLU A 88 -13.19 -2.83 -8.12
N VAL A 89 -12.90 -3.45 -6.99
CA VAL A 89 -12.44 -4.85 -6.88
C VAL A 89 -13.21 -5.57 -5.78
N HIS A 90 -13.31 -6.89 -5.88
CA HIS A 90 -13.71 -7.74 -4.78
C HIS A 90 -12.50 -8.45 -4.21
N ILE A 91 -12.32 -8.37 -2.90
CA ILE A 91 -11.24 -9.06 -2.17
C ILE A 91 -11.83 -10.18 -1.33
N GLU A 92 -11.21 -11.35 -1.40
CA GLU A 92 -11.39 -12.43 -0.44
C GLU A 92 -10.03 -12.74 0.19
N PHE A 93 -9.98 -12.62 1.51
CA PHE A 93 -8.80 -12.89 2.31
C PHE A 93 -8.97 -14.22 3.05
N TYR A 94 -8.02 -15.10 2.89
CA TYR A 94 -8.00 -16.41 3.54
C TYR A 94 -6.78 -16.56 4.43
N GLU A 95 -7.02 -16.97 5.66
CA GLU A 95 -5.94 -17.38 6.57
C GLU A 95 -5.27 -18.67 6.13
N PRO A 96 -4.05 -18.97 6.61
CA PRO A 96 -3.46 -20.27 6.44
C PRO A 96 -4.43 -21.39 6.84
N GLY A 97 -4.57 -22.39 5.97
CA GLY A 97 -5.57 -23.46 6.15
C GLY A 97 -6.95 -23.18 5.54
N GLY A 98 -7.14 -22.02 4.90
CA GLY A 98 -8.30 -21.72 4.06
C GLY A 98 -9.53 -21.15 4.79
N THR A 99 -9.39 -20.75 6.04
CA THR A 99 -10.46 -20.02 6.76
C THR A 99 -10.58 -18.61 6.16
N ILE A 100 -11.80 -18.18 5.85
CA ILE A 100 -12.04 -16.81 5.38
C ILE A 100 -11.85 -15.85 6.55
N GLY A 101 -10.95 -14.87 6.40
CA GLY A 101 -10.78 -13.74 7.29
C GLY A 101 -11.83 -12.67 6.99
N PHE A 102 -11.80 -12.12 5.79
CA PHE A 102 -12.83 -11.17 5.33
C PHE A 102 -13.06 -11.30 3.82
N LYS A 103 -14.15 -10.71 3.36
CA LYS A 103 -14.47 -10.50 1.95
C LYS A 103 -15.25 -9.22 1.78
N GLN A 104 -14.83 -8.37 0.84
CA GLN A 104 -15.39 -7.03 0.69
C GLN A 104 -15.10 -6.46 -0.70
N ASP A 105 -15.99 -5.57 -1.17
CA ASP A 105 -15.72 -4.74 -2.34
C ASP A 105 -14.96 -3.49 -1.90
N LEU A 106 -13.86 -3.19 -2.60
CA LEU A 106 -12.90 -2.13 -2.28
C LEU A 106 -12.56 -1.33 -3.54
N GLY A 107 -12.00 -0.13 -3.37
CA GLY A 107 -11.29 0.57 -4.43
C GLY A 107 -9.83 0.08 -4.51
N MET A 108 -9.30 -0.12 -5.70
CA MET A 108 -7.90 -0.47 -5.94
C MET A 108 -7.21 0.56 -6.81
N LYS A 109 -5.99 0.96 -6.42
CA LYS A 109 -5.09 1.81 -7.23
C LYS A 109 -3.75 1.13 -7.39
N ILE A 110 -3.02 1.47 -8.47
CA ILE A 110 -1.59 1.16 -8.56
C ILE A 110 -0.85 2.01 -7.53
N PHE A 111 0.00 1.36 -6.74
CA PHE A 111 0.79 2.01 -5.69
C PHE A 111 2.28 2.05 -6.03
N GLY A 112 2.96 3.07 -5.53
CA GLY A 112 4.41 3.25 -5.63
C GLY A 112 4.82 4.42 -6.53
N GLY A 113 6.13 4.65 -6.56
CA GLY A 113 6.80 5.57 -7.48
C GLY A 113 7.22 4.83 -8.75
N TRP A 114 8.52 4.74 -9.02
CA TRP A 114 9.06 4.06 -10.21
C TRP A 114 8.71 2.58 -10.30
N SER A 115 8.46 1.92 -9.16
CA SER A 115 7.98 0.52 -9.12
C SER A 115 6.64 0.29 -9.84
N ARG A 116 5.88 1.35 -10.15
CA ARG A 116 4.70 1.26 -11.03
C ARG A 116 5.04 0.73 -12.43
N ALA A 117 6.29 0.93 -12.87
CA ALA A 117 6.77 0.47 -14.18
C ALA A 117 7.18 -1.01 -14.19
N GLU A 118 7.31 -1.65 -13.02
CA GLU A 118 7.68 -3.06 -12.93
C GLU A 118 6.54 -3.97 -13.39
N ALA A 119 6.88 -5.20 -13.79
CA ALA A 119 5.91 -6.18 -14.28
C ALA A 119 4.89 -6.53 -13.18
N GLN A 120 5.37 -6.83 -11.98
CA GLN A 120 4.53 -7.03 -10.80
C GLN A 120 4.38 -5.70 -10.06
N LYS A 121 3.19 -5.11 -10.15
CA LYS A 121 2.89 -3.82 -9.52
C LYS A 121 2.41 -3.99 -8.10
N SER A 122 2.66 -2.98 -7.27
CA SER A 122 2.02 -2.86 -5.96
C SER A 122 0.64 -2.25 -6.09
N PHE A 123 -0.26 -2.63 -5.18
CA PHE A 123 -1.63 -2.14 -5.14
C PHE A 123 -1.93 -1.51 -3.78
N SER A 124 -2.70 -0.44 -3.76
CA SER A 124 -3.33 0.08 -2.55
C SER A 124 -4.84 -0.13 -2.63
N PHE A 125 -5.44 -0.51 -1.50
CA PHE A 125 -6.86 -0.79 -1.36
C PHE A 125 -7.49 0.20 -0.41
N PHE A 126 -8.74 0.59 -0.72
CA PHE A 126 -9.49 1.60 0.01
C PHE A 126 -10.89 1.07 0.31
N ALA A 127 -11.23 0.95 1.59
CA ALA A 127 -12.59 0.75 2.02
C ALA A 127 -13.33 2.08 1.94
N ARG A 128 -14.34 2.13 1.08
CA ARG A 128 -15.15 3.33 0.89
C ARG A 128 -16.62 2.97 0.84
N GLY A 129 -17.46 3.80 1.45
CA GLY A 129 -18.90 3.60 1.45
C GLY A 129 -19.56 3.49 0.05
N ILE A 130 -18.89 3.95 -1.02
CA ILE A 130 -19.37 3.77 -2.40
C ILE A 130 -19.24 2.32 -2.91
N TYR A 131 -18.33 1.52 -2.34
CA TYR A 131 -18.16 0.11 -2.69
C TYR A 131 -18.87 -0.83 -1.72
N GLY A 132 -18.97 -0.45 -0.45
CA GLY A 132 -19.57 -1.27 0.59
C GLY A 132 -19.40 -0.64 1.97
N ASP A 133 -18.77 -1.39 2.87
CA ASP A 133 -18.44 -0.88 4.19
C ASP A 133 -17.24 0.07 4.12
N GLY A 134 -17.21 1.10 4.97
CA GLY A 134 -16.16 2.12 5.01
C GLY A 134 -14.86 1.62 5.63
N ASP A 135 -14.90 0.47 6.30
CA ASP A 135 -13.78 -0.14 6.99
C ASP A 135 -13.64 -1.61 6.63
N ILE A 136 -12.45 -2.16 6.77
CA ILE A 136 -12.14 -3.58 6.77
C ILE A 136 -12.08 -4.01 8.24
N ASP A 137 -13.18 -4.56 8.73
CA ASP A 137 -13.32 -5.04 10.12
C ASP A 137 -12.63 -6.42 10.26
N TYR A 138 -11.31 -6.39 10.31
CA TYR A 138 -10.47 -7.58 10.38
C TYR A 138 -9.03 -7.25 10.81
N GLU A 139 -8.45 -8.03 11.74
CA GLU A 139 -7.06 -7.93 12.15
C GLU A 139 -6.12 -8.45 11.05
N LEU A 140 -5.67 -7.56 10.15
CA LEU A 140 -4.77 -7.92 9.04
C LEU A 140 -3.38 -8.38 9.52
N PHE A 141 -2.90 -7.81 10.62
CA PHE A 141 -1.60 -8.09 11.21
C PHE A 141 -1.80 -8.66 12.61
N PRO A 142 -1.67 -9.99 12.77
CA PRO A 142 -1.74 -10.62 14.09
C PRO A 142 -0.76 -9.96 15.07
N GLU A 143 -1.21 -9.67 16.27
CA GLU A 143 -0.43 -9.02 17.34
C GLU A 143 -0.30 -7.49 17.24
N SER A 144 -0.82 -6.83 16.17
CA SER A 144 -0.83 -5.36 16.10
C SER A 144 -1.79 -4.73 17.10
N GLY A 145 -2.86 -5.44 17.44
CA GLY A 145 -3.98 -4.92 18.24
C GLY A 145 -4.91 -3.98 17.45
N VAL A 146 -4.68 -3.84 16.13
CA VAL A 146 -5.55 -3.07 15.22
C VAL A 146 -6.49 -4.05 14.53
N ASP A 147 -7.78 -3.87 14.69
CA ASP A 147 -8.84 -4.76 14.21
C ASP A 147 -9.68 -4.14 13.08
N SER A 148 -9.40 -2.89 12.70
CA SER A 148 -10.10 -2.20 11.61
C SER A 148 -9.14 -1.33 10.79
N TYR A 149 -9.29 -1.36 9.45
CA TYR A 149 -8.44 -0.63 8.51
C TYR A 149 -9.29 0.02 7.41
N GLU A 150 -9.06 1.28 7.13
CA GLU A 150 -9.64 1.94 5.95
C GLU A 150 -8.83 1.65 4.68
N THR A 151 -7.54 1.36 4.83
CA THR A 151 -6.62 1.16 3.71
C THR A 151 -5.54 0.14 4.06
N PHE A 152 -5.09 -0.60 3.05
CA PHE A 152 -3.86 -1.40 3.12
C PHE A 152 -3.17 -1.45 1.75
N ILE A 153 -1.94 -1.95 1.73
CA ILE A 153 -1.13 -2.08 0.53
C ILE A 153 -0.75 -3.55 0.34
N LEU A 154 -0.81 -4.02 -0.90
CA LEU A 154 -0.05 -5.19 -1.34
C LEU A 154 1.20 -4.69 -2.07
N ARG A 155 2.34 -4.78 -1.39
CA ARG A 155 3.62 -4.31 -1.91
C ARG A 155 4.33 -5.42 -2.67
N SER A 156 4.59 -5.18 -3.94
CA SER A 156 5.42 -6.06 -4.77
C SER A 156 6.91 -5.88 -4.43
N HIS A 157 7.74 -6.79 -4.94
CA HIS A 157 9.19 -6.75 -4.80
C HIS A 157 9.89 -6.29 -6.08
N GLY A 158 9.22 -5.50 -6.91
CA GLY A 158 9.67 -5.16 -8.26
C GLY A 158 11.07 -4.59 -8.37
N GLN A 159 11.55 -3.88 -7.35
CA GLN A 159 12.91 -3.33 -7.28
C GLN A 159 13.82 -4.07 -6.29
N ASP A 160 13.34 -5.15 -5.69
CA ASP A 160 14.07 -5.92 -4.70
C ASP A 160 14.10 -7.41 -5.06
N ASN A 161 15.29 -7.94 -5.29
CA ASN A 161 15.50 -9.37 -5.57
C ASN A 161 15.36 -10.26 -4.31
N VAL A 162 15.21 -9.64 -3.12
CA VAL A 162 15.06 -10.31 -1.83
C VAL A 162 13.71 -9.94 -1.23
N MET A 163 12.71 -10.80 -1.43
CA MET A 163 11.30 -10.55 -1.14
C MET A 163 10.97 -10.12 0.29
N PHE A 164 11.84 -10.32 1.25
CA PHE A 164 11.62 -9.98 2.66
C PHE A 164 12.48 -8.81 3.16
N ARG A 165 13.33 -8.22 2.32
CA ARG A 165 14.29 -7.18 2.75
C ARG A 165 13.62 -6.02 3.47
N ASP A 166 12.57 -5.46 2.88
CA ASP A 166 11.83 -4.34 3.45
C ASP A 166 11.23 -4.69 4.83
N GLY A 167 10.52 -5.82 4.94
CA GLY A 167 9.97 -6.27 6.21
C GLY A 167 11.04 -6.54 7.27
N PHE A 168 12.15 -7.17 6.89
CA PHE A 168 13.27 -7.44 7.79
C PHE A 168 13.94 -6.14 8.28
N GLN A 169 14.22 -5.20 7.38
CA GLN A 169 14.85 -3.93 7.75
C GLN A 169 13.95 -3.09 8.65
N THR A 170 12.65 -3.04 8.36
CA THR A 170 11.69 -2.31 9.21
C THR A 170 11.51 -2.98 10.57
N SER A 171 11.52 -4.32 10.68
CA SER A 171 11.46 -4.99 11.97
C SER A 171 12.67 -4.68 12.86
N LEU A 172 13.88 -4.61 12.28
CA LEU A 172 15.07 -4.18 13.02
C LEU A 172 14.99 -2.72 13.48
N ALA A 173 14.41 -1.84 12.67
CA ALA A 173 14.22 -0.44 13.05
C ALA A 173 13.19 -0.29 14.19
N SER A 174 12.12 -1.09 14.16
CA SER A 174 11.09 -1.13 15.20
C SER A 174 11.65 -1.50 16.57
N GLU A 175 12.58 -2.45 16.66
CA GLU A 175 13.25 -2.82 17.90
C GLU A 175 14.02 -1.67 18.57
N ASN A 176 14.36 -0.63 17.79
CA ASN A 176 15.03 0.59 18.28
C ASN A 176 14.06 1.78 18.44
N GLY A 177 12.76 1.54 18.49
CA GLY A 177 11.75 2.58 18.74
C GLY A 177 11.37 3.42 17.53
N VAL A 178 11.85 3.09 16.33
CA VAL A 178 11.39 3.74 15.10
C VAL A 178 10.00 3.23 14.74
N VAL A 179 9.08 4.16 14.49
CA VAL A 179 7.73 3.84 14.03
C VAL A 179 7.80 3.27 12.63
N VAL A 180 7.21 2.09 12.43
CA VAL A 180 7.23 1.37 11.15
C VAL A 180 5.85 0.84 10.82
N GLN A 181 5.64 0.54 9.55
CA GLN A 181 4.44 -0.16 9.07
C GLN A 181 4.51 -1.64 9.42
N ASP A 182 3.40 -2.22 9.80
CA ASP A 182 3.27 -3.65 9.94
C ASP A 182 3.48 -4.39 8.61
N TYR A 183 3.89 -5.65 8.72
CA TYR A 183 4.34 -6.47 7.59
C TYR A 183 3.78 -7.88 7.70
N ARG A 184 3.14 -8.36 6.63
CA ARG A 184 2.68 -9.74 6.52
C ARG A 184 2.78 -10.23 5.08
N PRO A 185 3.60 -11.23 4.75
CA PRO A 185 3.64 -11.77 3.39
C PRO A 185 2.36 -12.55 3.10
N ALA A 186 1.90 -12.47 1.85
CA ALA A 186 0.71 -13.17 1.38
C ALA A 186 0.89 -13.71 -0.03
N VAL A 187 0.24 -14.82 -0.33
CA VAL A 187 0.07 -15.34 -1.68
C VAL A 187 -1.08 -14.59 -2.35
N VAL A 188 -0.84 -14.02 -3.53
CA VAL A 188 -1.82 -13.21 -4.24
C VAL A 188 -2.29 -13.94 -5.50
N TYR A 189 -3.61 -13.98 -5.69
CA TYR A 189 -4.27 -14.38 -6.92
C TYR A 189 -5.01 -13.20 -7.52
N LEU A 190 -4.81 -12.95 -8.81
CA LEU A 190 -5.48 -11.89 -9.57
C LEU A 190 -6.37 -12.52 -10.63
N ASN A 191 -7.68 -12.36 -10.51
CA ASN A 191 -8.67 -13.00 -11.38
C ASN A 191 -8.53 -14.56 -11.48
N GLY A 192 -8.10 -15.19 -10.38
CA GLY A 192 -7.90 -16.63 -10.29
C GLY A 192 -6.52 -17.10 -10.75
N GLU A 193 -5.69 -16.26 -11.32
CA GLU A 193 -4.31 -16.59 -11.70
C GLU A 193 -3.35 -16.29 -10.55
N PHE A 194 -2.38 -17.18 -10.30
CA PHE A 194 -1.33 -16.94 -9.33
C PHE A 194 -0.51 -15.70 -9.74
N TRP A 195 -0.56 -14.67 -8.90
CA TRP A 195 0.11 -13.38 -9.17
C TRP A 195 1.48 -13.27 -8.53
N GLY A 196 1.73 -14.09 -7.52
CA GLY A 196 2.99 -14.15 -6.78
C GLY A 196 2.82 -13.94 -5.28
N ILE A 197 3.94 -13.73 -4.60
CA ILE A 197 3.94 -13.34 -3.19
C ILE A 197 4.10 -11.83 -3.13
N GLN A 198 3.25 -11.18 -2.36
CA GLN A 198 3.33 -9.76 -2.05
C GLN A 198 3.24 -9.54 -0.54
N ASN A 199 3.70 -8.40 -0.07
CA ASN A 199 3.63 -8.05 1.34
C ASN A 199 2.43 -7.17 1.61
N ILE A 200 1.53 -7.64 2.47
CA ILE A 200 0.54 -6.78 3.08
C ILE A 200 1.29 -5.78 3.95
N ARG A 201 0.99 -4.50 3.78
CA ARG A 201 1.55 -3.39 4.55
C ARG A 201 0.44 -2.43 4.91
N GLU A 202 0.57 -1.77 6.03
CA GLU A 202 -0.23 -0.60 6.32
C GLU A 202 0.09 0.52 5.31
N LYS A 203 -0.87 1.38 5.08
CA LYS A 203 -0.63 2.60 4.32
C LYS A 203 -0.43 3.76 5.30
N VAL A 204 0.76 4.35 5.32
CA VAL A 204 1.02 5.54 6.14
C VAL A 204 0.24 6.72 5.58
N ASN A 205 -0.80 7.08 6.28
CA ASN A 205 -1.69 8.22 6.03
C ASN A 205 -2.28 8.70 7.37
N GLU A 206 -3.23 9.62 7.33
CA GLU A 206 -3.92 10.14 8.52
C GLU A 206 -4.57 9.05 9.36
N HIS A 207 -5.16 8.04 8.72
CA HIS A 207 -5.83 6.91 9.41
C HIS A 207 -4.82 6.03 10.16
N TYR A 208 -3.65 5.76 9.56
CA TYR A 208 -2.57 5.05 10.23
C TYR A 208 -2.15 5.75 11.53
N VAL A 209 -1.95 7.07 11.46
CA VAL A 209 -1.53 7.85 12.63
C VAL A 209 -2.63 7.87 13.68
N SER A 210 -3.88 8.07 13.27
CA SER A 210 -5.03 8.05 14.17
C SER A 210 -5.14 6.72 14.93
N THR A 211 -5.02 5.60 14.22
CA THR A 211 -5.17 4.26 14.79
C THR A 211 -4.04 3.90 15.75
N HIS A 212 -2.79 4.27 15.43
CA HIS A 212 -1.63 3.90 16.24
C HIS A 212 -1.32 4.86 17.39
N PHE A 213 -1.73 6.12 17.30
CA PHE A 213 -1.32 7.18 18.24
C PHE A 213 -2.48 7.88 18.95
N ASP A 214 -3.73 7.47 18.71
CA ASP A 214 -4.93 8.09 19.29
C ASP A 214 -4.97 9.62 19.02
N ILE A 215 -4.63 10.01 17.79
CA ILE A 215 -4.63 11.40 17.30
C ILE A 215 -5.77 11.54 16.30
N GLU A 216 -6.66 12.51 16.53
CA GLU A 216 -7.72 12.80 15.57
C GLU A 216 -7.12 13.32 14.25
N PRO A 217 -7.63 12.88 13.08
CA PRO A 217 -7.10 13.31 11.78
C PRO A 217 -7.09 14.85 11.61
N ASP A 218 -8.07 15.56 12.18
CA ASP A 218 -8.14 17.03 12.13
C ASP A 218 -7.03 17.73 12.92
N ASP A 219 -6.37 17.04 13.84
CA ASP A 219 -5.26 17.53 14.66
C ASP A 219 -3.88 17.13 14.11
N LEU A 220 -3.83 16.58 12.90
CA LEU A 220 -2.62 16.04 12.28
C LEU A 220 -2.20 16.84 11.04
N ASP A 221 -0.93 17.26 11.03
CA ASP A 221 -0.23 17.70 9.81
C ASP A 221 0.71 16.59 9.33
N MET A 222 0.55 16.11 8.11
CA MET A 222 1.39 15.08 7.52
C MET A 222 2.04 15.59 6.23
N LEU A 223 3.37 15.50 6.20
CA LEU A 223 4.17 15.94 5.07
C LEU A 223 5.12 14.82 4.62
N ALA A 224 5.34 14.71 3.32
CA ALA A 224 6.32 13.81 2.74
C ALA A 224 7.40 14.60 1.99
N ILE A 225 8.66 14.21 2.19
CA ILE A 225 9.77 14.76 1.41
C ILE A 225 10.12 13.72 0.34
N GLN A 226 9.95 14.11 -0.91
CA GLN A 226 10.35 13.26 -2.04
C GLN A 226 11.79 13.59 -2.46
N THR A 227 12.54 12.57 -2.83
CA THR A 227 13.90 12.74 -3.34
C THR A 227 13.94 13.70 -4.51
N GLY A 228 14.77 14.75 -4.39
CA GLY A 228 14.96 15.76 -5.44
C GLY A 228 13.99 16.95 -5.37
N THR A 229 13.06 16.99 -4.42
CA THR A 229 12.22 18.16 -4.18
C THR A 229 12.72 18.93 -2.95
N PRO A 230 12.91 20.28 -3.03
CA PRO A 230 13.39 21.06 -1.89
C PRO A 230 12.31 21.33 -0.84
N GLU A 231 11.05 21.21 -1.21
CA GLU A 231 9.89 21.48 -0.35
C GLU A 231 9.08 20.19 -0.17
N PRO A 232 8.53 19.97 1.04
CA PRO A 232 7.70 18.81 1.30
C PRO A 232 6.36 18.91 0.57
N GLU A 233 5.84 17.75 0.17
CA GLU A 233 4.47 17.57 -0.30
C GLU A 233 3.53 17.51 0.91
N LEU A 234 2.44 18.27 0.88
CA LEU A 234 1.39 18.18 1.88
C LEU A 234 0.54 16.94 1.60
N ILE A 235 0.54 16.00 2.53
CA ILE A 235 -0.28 14.78 2.47
C ILE A 235 -1.62 15.01 3.17
N HIS A 236 -1.59 15.63 4.37
CA HIS A 236 -2.78 15.93 5.17
C HIS A 236 -2.55 17.18 6.03
N GLY A 237 -3.61 17.90 6.37
CA GLY A 237 -3.55 19.07 7.25
C GLY A 237 -2.95 20.30 6.60
N SER A 238 -1.96 20.92 7.23
CA SER A 238 -1.30 22.17 6.81
C SER A 238 0.23 22.07 6.81
N THR A 239 0.90 23.12 6.29
CA THR A 239 2.36 23.24 6.36
C THR A 239 2.80 24.32 7.37
N GLU A 240 1.88 24.87 8.13
CA GLU A 240 2.14 26.08 8.94
C GLU A 240 3.16 25.80 10.05
N ASP A 241 2.92 24.81 10.89
CA ASP A 241 3.82 24.44 12.00
C ASP A 241 5.20 23.99 11.50
N TYR A 242 5.25 23.22 10.42
CA TYR A 242 6.52 22.86 9.79
C TYR A 242 7.27 24.08 9.28
N THR A 243 6.58 25.01 8.65
CA THR A 243 7.19 26.22 8.11
C THR A 243 7.72 27.12 9.22
N GLU A 244 6.97 27.27 10.32
CA GLU A 244 7.38 28.06 11.48
C GLU A 244 8.68 27.51 12.09
N ILE A 245 8.71 26.21 12.43
CA ILE A 245 9.90 25.62 13.06
C ILE A 245 11.11 25.60 12.12
N ARG A 246 10.90 25.33 10.82
CA ARG A 246 11.96 25.38 9.81
C ARG A 246 12.56 26.79 9.69
N GLN A 247 11.73 27.83 9.64
CA GLN A 247 12.20 29.23 9.60
C GLN A 247 12.94 29.60 10.87
N PHE A 248 12.46 29.15 12.03
CA PHE A 248 13.17 29.37 13.30
C PHE A 248 14.57 28.75 13.25
N MET A 249 14.71 27.48 12.83
CA MET A 249 16.00 26.80 12.76
C MET A 249 16.98 27.43 11.75
N ILE A 250 16.46 27.97 10.64
CA ILE A 250 17.29 28.65 9.62
C ILE A 250 17.81 30.00 10.15
N ASN A 251 17.00 30.73 10.90
CA ASN A 251 17.30 32.10 11.30
C ASN A 251 18.03 32.20 12.66
N ASN A 252 18.18 31.10 13.39
CA ASN A 252 18.79 31.07 14.70
C ASN A 252 19.94 30.07 14.80
N ASP A 253 21.01 30.47 15.48
CA ASP A 253 22.15 29.58 15.73
C ASP A 253 21.78 28.54 16.80
N LEU A 254 21.67 27.28 16.38
CA LEU A 254 21.32 26.16 17.25
C LEU A 254 22.48 25.72 18.17
N SER A 255 23.66 26.27 18.04
CA SER A 255 24.72 26.10 19.06
C SER A 255 24.44 26.89 20.35
N VAL A 256 23.48 27.79 20.31
CA VAL A 256 22.96 28.49 21.48
C VAL A 256 21.90 27.66 22.16
N ASP A 257 22.13 27.27 23.41
CA ASP A 257 21.28 26.35 24.18
C ASP A 257 19.79 26.72 24.14
N ALA A 258 19.45 27.98 24.31
CA ALA A 258 18.06 28.46 24.28
C ALA A 258 17.36 28.20 22.94
N ASN A 259 18.09 28.38 21.83
CA ASN A 259 17.56 28.12 20.48
C ASN A 259 17.40 26.62 20.23
N TYR A 260 18.39 25.84 20.68
CA TYR A 260 18.29 24.38 20.60
C TYR A 260 17.11 23.87 21.40
N GLN A 261 16.95 24.29 22.64
CA GLN A 261 15.82 23.87 23.49
C GLN A 261 14.47 24.24 22.90
N HIS A 262 14.36 25.43 22.28
CA HIS A 262 13.13 25.82 21.59
C HIS A 262 12.82 24.87 20.40
N ALA A 263 13.82 24.57 19.59
CA ALA A 263 13.65 23.61 18.47
C ALA A 263 13.29 22.21 18.98
N ALA A 264 13.97 21.72 20.01
CA ALA A 264 13.74 20.38 20.59
C ALA A 264 12.36 20.22 21.28
N GLN A 265 11.69 21.32 21.65
CA GLN A 265 10.30 21.25 22.13
C GLN A 265 9.27 21.00 21.02
N LYS A 266 9.64 21.34 19.77
CA LYS A 266 8.77 21.18 18.59
C LYS A 266 9.19 20.02 17.71
N TYR A 267 10.39 19.51 17.89
CA TYR A 267 10.99 18.48 17.04
C TYR A 267 11.54 17.34 17.90
N ASP A 268 11.05 16.12 17.68
CA ASP A 268 11.56 14.95 18.38
C ASP A 268 12.96 14.59 17.84
N VAL A 269 13.97 15.14 18.53
CA VAL A 269 15.37 14.96 18.13
C VAL A 269 15.84 13.53 18.33
N ASP A 270 15.38 12.85 19.38
CA ASP A 270 15.77 11.48 19.69
C ASP A 270 15.21 10.54 18.62
N ASN A 271 13.94 10.66 18.24
CA ASN A 271 13.36 9.91 17.14
C ASN A 271 14.07 10.15 15.80
N LEU A 272 14.44 11.41 15.50
CA LEU A 272 15.25 11.71 14.32
C LEU A 272 16.58 10.98 14.31
N ILE A 273 17.28 10.93 15.45
CA ILE A 273 18.57 10.26 15.60
C ILE A 273 18.40 8.76 15.34
N ASP A 274 17.41 8.10 15.96
CA ASP A 274 17.13 6.68 15.80
C ASP A 274 16.75 6.35 14.36
N TYR A 275 15.90 7.18 13.75
CA TYR A 275 15.59 7.06 12.32
C TYR A 275 16.84 7.15 11.44
N LYS A 276 17.71 8.14 11.67
CA LYS A 276 18.94 8.31 10.88
C LYS A 276 19.93 7.16 11.09
N ILE A 277 20.03 6.65 12.31
CA ILE A 277 20.85 5.47 12.60
C ILE A 277 20.33 4.26 11.83
N ALA A 278 19.02 4.01 11.86
CA ALA A 278 18.40 2.92 11.11
C ALA A 278 18.66 3.05 9.60
N GLN A 279 18.45 4.24 9.02
CA GLN A 279 18.69 4.49 7.58
C GLN A 279 20.15 4.26 7.16
N ILE A 280 21.11 4.72 7.97
CA ILE A 280 22.53 4.51 7.71
C ILE A 280 22.89 3.04 7.83
N PHE A 281 22.37 2.34 8.85
CA PHE A 281 22.65 0.93 9.09
C PHE A 281 22.19 0.03 7.94
N VAL A 282 21.00 0.29 7.39
CA VAL A 282 20.47 -0.47 6.25
C VAL A 282 20.97 0.04 4.90
N MET A 283 21.82 1.08 4.87
CA MET A 283 22.32 1.73 3.65
C MET A 283 21.19 2.15 2.71
N ASN A 284 20.15 2.76 3.26
CA ASN A 284 19.06 3.29 2.45
C ASN A 284 19.52 4.51 1.63
N TYR A 285 19.28 4.51 0.32
CA TYR A 285 19.66 5.58 -0.61
C TYR A 285 18.49 6.46 -1.05
N ASP A 286 17.25 6.05 -0.75
CA ASP A 286 16.03 6.77 -1.12
C ASP A 286 15.80 8.00 -0.24
#